data_013348a4305ffa54c82ff5800a079439
#
_entry.id   013348a4305ffa54c82ff5800a079439
#
_cell.length_a   1.000
_cell.length_b   1.000
_cell.length_c   1.000
_cell.angle_alpha   90.00
_cell.angle_beta   90.00
_cell.angle_gamma   90.00
#
_symmetry.space_group_name_H-M   'P 1'
#
loop_
_entity.id
_entity.type
_entity.pdbx_description
1 polymer ?
#
loop_
_entity_poly.entity_id
_entity_poly.type
_entity_poly.pdbx_seq_one_letter_code
_entity_poly.pdbx_strand_id
1 'polypeptide(L)'
;MNTGFAKPDTGKGSRRVVATQRRRSKLSGIRYLVSGFTLLEVLVALAIFAMAAVVLGATYVNALNAYEAATRRNEYGEDLRFVRSAVLAEPDRDKVEEGGQLDLGGNKRARWQADVASTGTADLFAVTWTCEITDPVRPQPYRVTQTFMLLRPTWSDPVERSQLLEQAKEVILKLQGLTP
;
A
#
# COMPACT_ATOMS: atom_id res chain seq x y z
N MET A 1 -6.67 62.89 -54.85
CA MET A 1 -6.10 63.08 -56.19
C MET A 1 -6.15 61.78 -56.97
N ASN A 2 -6.96 61.84 -57.91
CA ASN A 2 -6.92 61.32 -59.31
C ASN A 2 -7.09 59.83 -59.47
N THR A 3 -8.27 59.38 -59.79
CA THR A 3 -8.97 59.31 -61.12
C THR A 3 -8.34 58.32 -62.08
N GLY A 4 -9.22 57.39 -62.58
CA GLY A 4 -8.97 56.67 -63.80
C GLY A 4 -9.81 55.42 -63.92
N PHE A 5 -10.98 55.49 -64.20
CA PHE A 5 -12.03 55.25 -65.16
C PHE A 5 -11.47 54.66 -66.51
N ALA A 6 -11.93 53.46 -66.81
CA ALA A 6 -12.16 53.01 -68.20
C ALA A 6 -12.97 51.68 -68.25
N LYS A 7 -14.11 51.72 -68.87
CA LYS A 7 -15.00 50.73 -69.46
C LYS A 7 -14.82 50.87 -70.97
N PRO A 8 -15.41 50.00 -71.81
CA PRO A 8 -15.79 48.60 -71.87
C PRO A 8 -15.22 47.93 -73.14
N ASP A 9 -15.40 46.59 -73.26
CA ASP A 9 -15.64 46.12 -74.61
C ASP A 9 -16.49 44.84 -74.60
N THR A 10 -17.41 44.82 -75.54
CA THR A 10 -18.41 43.89 -75.89
C THR A 10 -17.89 42.83 -76.87
N GLY A 11 -18.00 41.56 -76.55
CA GLY A 11 -17.66 40.44 -77.48
C GLY A 11 -18.69 39.32 -77.43
N LYS A 12 -19.53 39.35 -78.37
CA LYS A 12 -20.55 38.41 -78.79
C LYS A 12 -19.96 37.03 -79.10
N GLY A 13 -20.61 35.96 -78.72
CA GLY A 13 -20.55 34.77 -79.59
C GLY A 13 -20.40 33.44 -78.93
N SER A 14 -21.37 32.69 -79.17
CA SER A 14 -21.37 31.25 -79.39
C SER A 14 -21.92 30.35 -78.32
N ARG A 15 -23.22 30.03 -78.45
CA ARG A 15 -23.91 28.93 -77.81
C ARG A 15 -23.26 27.61 -78.19
N ARG A 16 -22.57 26.97 -77.24
CA ARG A 16 -22.33 25.52 -77.38
C ARG A 16 -23.22 24.85 -76.30
N VAL A 17 -24.21 24.16 -76.80
CA VAL A 17 -25.00 23.21 -76.06
C VAL A 17 -24.07 22.06 -75.62
N VAL A 18 -23.68 22.04 -74.39
CA VAL A 18 -22.98 20.90 -73.83
C VAL A 18 -24.01 20.04 -73.11
N ALA A 19 -24.23 18.87 -73.70
CA ALA A 19 -25.09 17.85 -73.14
C ALA A 19 -24.64 17.48 -71.69
N THR A 20 -25.54 17.77 -70.78
CA THR A 20 -25.32 17.41 -69.33
C THR A 20 -25.51 15.91 -69.18
N GLN A 21 -24.42 15.18 -69.27
CA GLN A 21 -24.38 13.76 -68.99
C GLN A 21 -24.64 13.59 -67.48
N ARG A 22 -25.87 13.31 -67.09
CA ARG A 22 -26.29 12.94 -65.76
C ARG A 22 -25.58 11.66 -65.35
N ARG A 23 -24.42 11.80 -64.67
CA ARG A 23 -23.81 10.70 -63.91
C ARG A 23 -24.78 10.29 -62.84
N ARG A 24 -25.50 9.22 -63.06
CA ARG A 24 -26.19 8.50 -61.99
C ARG A 24 -25.10 7.92 -61.09
N SER A 25 -24.83 8.61 -60.00
CA SER A 25 -24.08 8.03 -58.88
C SER A 25 -24.93 6.86 -58.34
N LYS A 26 -24.45 5.65 -58.61
CA LYS A 26 -24.91 4.47 -57.89
C LYS A 26 -24.49 4.69 -56.43
N LEU A 27 -25.38 5.21 -55.60
CA LEU A 27 -25.31 5.08 -54.17
C LEU A 27 -25.41 3.57 -53.88
N SER A 28 -24.25 2.91 -53.78
CA SER A 28 -24.19 1.59 -53.20
C SER A 28 -24.63 1.75 -51.74
N GLY A 29 -25.88 1.43 -51.47
CA GLY A 29 -26.42 1.36 -50.15
C GLY A 29 -25.63 0.33 -49.35
N ILE A 30 -24.77 0.80 -48.49
CA ILE A 30 -24.19 -0.02 -47.41
C ILE A 30 -25.39 -0.49 -46.60
N ARG A 31 -25.86 -1.69 -46.91
CA ARG A 31 -26.81 -2.37 -46.02
C ARG A 31 -26.05 -2.69 -44.76
N TYR A 32 -26.22 -1.86 -43.73
CA TYR A 32 -25.89 -2.24 -42.37
C TYR A 32 -26.75 -3.47 -42.08
N LEU A 33 -26.14 -4.64 -42.10
CA LEU A 33 -26.74 -5.84 -41.54
C LEU A 33 -26.87 -5.56 -40.04
N VAL A 34 -28.05 -5.16 -39.63
CA VAL A 34 -28.42 -5.14 -38.21
C VAL A 34 -28.53 -6.60 -37.83
N SER A 35 -27.39 -7.20 -37.43
CA SER A 35 -27.40 -8.51 -36.81
C SER A 35 -28.01 -8.32 -35.43
N GLY A 36 -29.16 -8.88 -35.17
CA GLY A 36 -29.73 -8.94 -33.85
C GLY A 36 -28.82 -9.77 -32.94
N PHE A 37 -28.72 -9.40 -31.68
CA PHE A 37 -27.98 -10.18 -30.68
C PHE A 37 -28.50 -11.62 -30.62
N THR A 38 -27.60 -12.57 -30.66
CA THR A 38 -27.95 -13.98 -30.47
C THR A 38 -28.17 -14.26 -28.98
N LEU A 39 -29.08 -15.18 -28.66
CA LEU A 39 -29.32 -15.57 -27.26
C LEU A 39 -28.05 -16.09 -26.59
N LEU A 40 -27.18 -16.75 -27.35
CA LEU A 40 -25.87 -17.22 -26.90
C LEU A 40 -24.97 -16.06 -26.49
N GLU A 41 -24.93 -14.99 -27.25
CA GLU A 41 -24.09 -13.81 -26.97
C GLU A 41 -24.52 -13.12 -25.67
N VAL A 42 -25.84 -13.02 -25.44
CA VAL A 42 -26.39 -12.47 -24.18
C VAL A 42 -26.00 -13.35 -22.98
N LEU A 43 -26.07 -14.68 -23.13
CA LEU A 43 -25.68 -15.62 -22.06
C LEU A 43 -24.17 -15.52 -21.74
N VAL A 44 -23.33 -15.44 -22.78
CA VAL A 44 -21.88 -15.25 -22.58
C VAL A 44 -21.57 -13.91 -21.92
N ALA A 45 -22.22 -12.84 -22.37
CA ALA A 45 -22.05 -11.51 -21.76
C ALA A 45 -22.45 -11.49 -20.28
N LEU A 46 -23.58 -12.13 -19.93
CA LEU A 46 -24.02 -12.26 -18.55
C LEU A 46 -23.06 -13.09 -17.71
N ALA A 47 -22.49 -14.16 -18.24
CA ALA A 47 -21.50 -14.97 -17.54
C ALA A 47 -20.22 -14.17 -17.23
N ILE A 48 -19.71 -13.43 -18.22
CA ILE A 48 -18.54 -12.56 -18.04
C ILE A 48 -18.85 -11.45 -17.02
N PHE A 49 -20.02 -10.84 -17.13
CA PHE A 49 -20.44 -9.79 -16.18
C PHE A 49 -20.54 -10.32 -14.75
N ALA A 50 -21.11 -11.52 -14.56
CA ALA A 50 -21.21 -12.14 -13.24
C ALA A 50 -19.82 -12.42 -12.64
N MET A 51 -18.88 -12.95 -13.43
CA MET A 51 -17.49 -13.15 -12.98
C MET A 51 -16.81 -11.83 -12.62
N ALA A 52 -16.97 -10.81 -13.44
CA ALA A 52 -16.41 -9.48 -13.16
C ALA A 52 -17.00 -8.88 -11.87
N ALA A 53 -18.30 -9.02 -11.64
CA ALA A 53 -18.97 -8.55 -10.44
C ALA A 53 -18.44 -9.22 -9.16
N VAL A 54 -18.18 -10.53 -9.20
CA VAL A 54 -17.58 -11.27 -8.07
C VAL A 54 -16.18 -10.77 -7.77
N VAL A 55 -15.33 -10.62 -8.79
CA VAL A 55 -13.95 -10.13 -8.62
C VAL A 55 -13.92 -8.71 -8.06
N LEU A 56 -14.76 -7.82 -8.60
CA LEU A 56 -14.87 -6.44 -8.12
C LEU A 56 -15.39 -6.39 -6.68
N GLY A 57 -16.39 -7.20 -6.34
CA GLY A 57 -16.91 -7.31 -4.99
C GLY A 57 -15.86 -7.78 -3.99
N ALA A 58 -15.10 -8.83 -4.32
CA ALA A 58 -14.01 -9.31 -3.48
C ALA A 58 -12.90 -8.26 -3.29
N THR A 59 -12.53 -7.56 -4.36
CA THR A 59 -11.52 -6.47 -4.32
C THR A 59 -12.00 -5.32 -3.44
N TYR A 60 -13.27 -4.95 -3.52
CA TYR A 60 -13.85 -3.89 -2.70
C TYR A 60 -13.82 -4.24 -1.20
N VAL A 61 -14.22 -5.47 -0.84
CA VAL A 61 -14.18 -5.94 0.55
C VAL A 61 -12.73 -5.94 1.07
N ASN A 62 -11.77 -6.41 0.28
CA ASN A 62 -10.37 -6.40 0.66
C ASN A 62 -9.83 -4.97 0.86
N ALA A 63 -10.22 -4.03 0.00
CA ALA A 63 -9.84 -2.62 0.14
C ALA A 63 -10.42 -1.99 1.42
N LEU A 64 -11.69 -2.28 1.75
CA LEU A 64 -12.31 -1.82 2.99
C LEU A 64 -11.60 -2.38 4.23
N ASN A 65 -11.30 -3.67 4.24
CA ASN A 65 -10.57 -4.30 5.34
C ASN A 65 -9.17 -3.71 5.52
N ALA A 66 -8.46 -3.45 4.42
CA ALA A 66 -7.14 -2.81 4.44
C ALA A 66 -7.23 -1.36 4.96
N TYR A 67 -8.23 -0.61 4.53
CA TYR A 67 -8.48 0.75 5.01
C TYR A 67 -8.81 0.78 6.51
N GLU A 68 -9.67 -0.12 6.97
CA GLU A 68 -10.01 -0.23 8.39
C GLU A 68 -8.77 -0.58 9.23
N ALA A 69 -7.96 -1.55 8.79
CA ALA A 69 -6.72 -1.92 9.46
C ALA A 69 -5.72 -0.76 9.54
N ALA A 70 -5.57 0.02 8.45
CA ALA A 70 -4.71 1.19 8.40
C ALA A 70 -5.21 2.30 9.33
N THR A 71 -6.51 2.54 9.38
CA THR A 71 -7.13 3.56 10.25
C THR A 71 -6.94 3.20 11.72
N ARG A 72 -7.18 1.94 12.11
CA ARG A 72 -6.97 1.46 13.48
C ARG A 72 -5.51 1.62 13.91
N ARG A 73 -4.56 1.29 13.04
CA ARG A 73 -3.12 1.45 13.34
C ARG A 73 -2.74 2.90 13.60
N ASN A 74 -3.34 3.84 12.89
CA ASN A 74 -3.07 5.26 13.07
C ASN A 74 -3.71 5.80 14.36
N GLU A 75 -4.91 5.34 14.70
CA GLU A 75 -5.65 5.74 15.89
C GLU A 75 -4.95 5.36 17.21
N TYR A 76 -4.38 4.15 17.27
CA TYR A 76 -3.63 3.69 18.45
C TYR A 76 -2.13 3.97 18.38
N GLY A 77 -1.66 4.70 17.38
CA GLY A 77 -0.22 4.94 17.17
C GLY A 77 0.46 5.66 18.33
N GLU A 78 -0.20 6.64 18.93
CA GLU A 78 0.32 7.39 20.08
C GLU A 78 0.26 6.55 21.35
N ASP A 79 -0.82 5.83 21.57
CA ASP A 79 -1.00 4.92 22.70
C ASP A 79 0.11 3.84 22.69
N LEU A 80 0.38 3.24 21.52
CA LEU A 80 1.45 2.26 21.36
C LEU A 80 2.84 2.83 21.62
N ARG A 81 3.10 4.07 21.17
CA ARG A 81 4.38 4.75 21.44
C ARG A 81 4.56 4.98 22.95
N PHE A 82 3.50 5.39 23.63
CA PHE A 82 3.51 5.59 25.07
C PHE A 82 3.82 4.29 25.80
N VAL A 83 3.09 3.19 25.50
CA VAL A 83 3.33 1.88 26.13
C VAL A 83 4.76 1.39 25.82
N ARG A 84 5.20 1.52 24.57
CA ARG A 84 6.57 1.15 24.18
C ARG A 84 7.63 1.95 24.93
N SER A 85 7.41 3.25 25.17
CA SER A 85 8.35 4.06 25.94
C SER A 85 8.50 3.58 27.38
N ALA A 86 7.42 3.06 27.99
CA ALA A 86 7.48 2.46 29.32
C ALA A 86 8.36 1.20 29.33
N VAL A 87 8.22 0.32 28.33
CA VAL A 87 9.09 -0.86 28.15
C VAL A 87 10.55 -0.45 27.96
N LEU A 88 10.80 0.57 27.14
CA LEU A 88 12.15 1.07 26.89
C LEU A 88 12.77 1.78 28.08
N ALA A 89 11.97 2.30 29.00
CA ALA A 89 12.45 2.96 30.22
C ALA A 89 12.78 1.98 31.36
N GLU A 90 12.26 0.74 31.31
CA GLU A 90 12.49 -0.24 32.37
C GLU A 90 13.94 -0.78 32.29
N PRO A 91 14.73 -0.60 33.36
CA PRO A 91 16.13 -1.07 33.39
C PRO A 91 16.25 -2.56 33.72
N ASP A 92 15.23 -3.16 34.31
CA ASP A 92 15.25 -4.53 34.79
C ASP A 92 14.65 -5.48 33.75
N ARG A 93 15.42 -6.48 33.37
CA ARG A 93 14.99 -7.46 32.37
C ARG A 93 13.79 -8.28 32.85
N ASP A 94 13.82 -8.75 34.09
CA ASP A 94 12.78 -9.61 34.63
C ASP A 94 11.42 -8.90 34.65
N LYS A 95 11.41 -7.61 34.98
CA LYS A 95 10.19 -6.79 34.92
C LYS A 95 9.69 -6.57 33.50
N VAL A 96 10.57 -6.47 32.52
CA VAL A 96 10.18 -6.37 31.12
C VAL A 96 9.55 -7.68 30.65
N GLU A 97 10.07 -8.84 31.05
CA GLU A 97 9.50 -10.15 30.73
C GLU A 97 8.19 -10.42 31.49
N GLU A 98 8.06 -9.95 32.73
CA GLU A 98 6.80 -10.03 33.50
C GLU A 98 5.67 -9.26 32.83
N GLY A 99 6.01 -8.15 32.14
CA GLY A 99 5.06 -7.30 31.48
C GLY A 99 4.33 -6.35 32.41
N GLY A 100 3.27 -5.71 31.89
CA GLY A 100 2.56 -4.74 32.70
C GLY A 100 1.23 -4.28 32.12
N GLN A 101 0.58 -3.41 32.88
CA GLN A 101 -0.64 -2.74 32.49
C GLN A 101 -0.48 -1.23 32.65
N LEU A 102 -1.02 -0.48 31.71
CA LEU A 102 -1.01 0.97 31.72
C LEU A 102 -2.42 1.48 31.41
N ASP A 103 -2.87 2.44 32.18
CA ASP A 103 -4.09 3.18 31.86
C ASP A 103 -3.75 4.27 30.84
N LEU A 104 -4.49 4.25 29.73
CA LEU A 104 -4.41 5.22 28.65
C LEU A 104 -5.57 6.22 28.79
N GLY A 105 -5.44 7.37 28.18
CA GLY A 105 -6.52 8.35 28.18
C GLY A 105 -7.83 7.79 27.60
N GLY A 106 -9.00 8.34 28.02
CA GLY A 106 -10.31 7.93 27.48
C GLY A 106 -10.81 6.56 27.95
N ASN A 107 -10.46 6.13 29.16
CA ASN A 107 -10.85 4.83 29.73
C ASN A 107 -10.26 3.60 29.01
N LYS A 108 -9.27 3.80 28.13
CA LYS A 108 -8.53 2.73 27.47
C LYS A 108 -7.49 2.14 28.42
N ARG A 109 -7.26 0.83 28.27
CA ARG A 109 -6.21 0.10 29.00
C ARG A 109 -5.32 -0.64 28.05
N ALA A 110 -4.02 -0.55 28.27
CA ALA A 110 -3.04 -1.38 27.59
C ALA A 110 -2.51 -2.46 28.54
N ARG A 111 -2.46 -3.68 28.04
CA ARG A 111 -1.70 -4.78 28.65
C ARG A 111 -0.58 -5.13 27.68
N TRP A 112 0.63 -5.25 28.19
CA TRP A 112 1.77 -5.61 27.38
C TRP A 112 2.59 -6.71 28.04
N GLN A 113 3.31 -7.46 27.22
CA GLN A 113 4.26 -8.49 27.59
C GLN A 113 5.40 -8.48 26.59
N ALA A 114 6.61 -8.78 27.05
CA ALA A 114 7.75 -8.87 26.19
C ALA A 114 8.52 -10.17 26.47
N ASP A 115 9.07 -10.74 25.38
CA ASP A 115 10.02 -11.85 25.43
C ASP A 115 11.38 -11.31 25.04
N VAL A 116 12.41 -11.58 25.83
CA VAL A 116 13.76 -11.05 25.67
C VAL A 116 14.74 -12.18 25.39
N ALA A 117 15.16 -12.28 24.14
CA ALA A 117 16.14 -13.27 23.70
C ALA A 117 17.54 -12.63 23.58
N SER A 118 18.57 -13.28 24.12
CA SER A 118 19.96 -12.90 23.87
C SER A 118 20.33 -13.16 22.39
N THR A 119 21.22 -12.33 21.86
CA THR A 119 21.76 -12.51 20.51
C THR A 119 23.21 -12.96 20.56
N GLY A 120 23.78 -13.33 19.42
CA GLY A 120 25.23 -13.61 19.33
C GLY A 120 26.13 -12.38 19.45
N THR A 121 25.55 -11.21 19.78
CA THR A 121 26.28 -9.95 19.97
C THR A 121 26.17 -9.52 21.41
N ALA A 122 27.26 -9.19 22.04
CA ALA A 122 27.31 -8.73 23.43
C ALA A 122 26.38 -7.52 23.62
N ASP A 123 25.63 -7.52 24.71
CA ASP A 123 24.71 -6.45 25.13
C ASP A 123 23.52 -6.19 24.19
N LEU A 124 23.35 -6.97 23.11
CA LEU A 124 22.28 -6.81 22.15
C LEU A 124 21.22 -7.90 22.33
N PHE A 125 19.98 -7.49 22.56
CA PHE A 125 18.85 -8.37 22.81
C PHE A 125 17.79 -8.18 21.73
N ALA A 126 17.16 -9.28 21.32
CA ALA A 126 15.96 -9.25 20.51
C ALA A 126 14.75 -9.25 21.43
N VAL A 127 13.98 -8.17 21.42
CA VAL A 127 12.79 -8.00 22.26
C VAL A 127 11.55 -8.15 21.40
N THR A 128 10.77 -9.20 21.66
CA THR A 128 9.46 -9.42 21.03
C THR A 128 8.38 -8.93 21.99
N TRP A 129 7.83 -7.78 21.68
CA TRP A 129 6.85 -7.09 22.48
C TRP A 129 5.45 -7.27 21.89
N THR A 130 4.50 -7.68 22.73
CA THR A 130 3.07 -7.79 22.39
C THR A 130 2.29 -6.83 23.27
N CYS A 131 1.47 -5.99 22.66
CA CYS A 131 0.60 -5.05 23.34
C CYS A 131 -0.84 -5.27 22.90
N GLU A 132 -1.75 -5.28 23.87
CA GLU A 132 -3.18 -5.38 23.68
C GLU A 132 -3.86 -4.15 24.31
N ILE A 133 -4.54 -3.35 23.49
CA ILE A 133 -5.26 -2.16 23.92
C ILE A 133 -6.75 -2.50 23.92
N THR A 134 -7.38 -2.37 25.09
CA THR A 134 -8.81 -2.50 25.28
C THR A 134 -9.43 -1.10 25.32
N ASP A 135 -10.38 -0.87 24.42
CA ASP A 135 -11.14 0.36 24.31
C ASP A 135 -12.62 0.06 24.62
N PRO A 136 -13.24 0.72 25.60
CA PRO A 136 -14.65 0.48 25.94
C PRO A 136 -15.62 0.80 24.80
N VAL A 137 -15.22 1.62 23.84
CA VAL A 137 -16.04 1.97 22.67
C VAL A 137 -16.06 0.84 21.63
N ARG A 138 -15.09 -0.09 21.70
CA ARG A 138 -14.92 -1.14 20.71
C ARG A 138 -15.02 -2.54 21.31
N PRO A 139 -15.79 -3.44 20.68
CA PRO A 139 -16.00 -4.79 21.21
C PRO A 139 -14.76 -5.70 21.12
N GLN A 140 -13.78 -5.37 20.28
CA GLN A 140 -12.59 -6.17 20.08
C GLN A 140 -11.33 -5.40 20.47
N PRO A 141 -10.45 -5.98 21.30
CA PRO A 141 -9.19 -5.37 21.66
C PRO A 141 -8.28 -5.27 20.43
N TYR A 142 -7.49 -4.20 20.38
CA TYR A 142 -6.45 -4.02 19.39
C TYR A 142 -5.15 -4.66 19.87
N ARG A 143 -4.65 -5.66 19.15
CA ARG A 143 -3.40 -6.37 19.48
C ARG A 143 -2.34 -6.11 18.42
N VAL A 144 -1.13 -5.85 18.87
CA VAL A 144 0.05 -5.68 18.01
C VAL A 144 1.23 -6.42 18.61
N THR A 145 2.03 -7.05 17.76
CA THR A 145 3.31 -7.68 18.13
C THR A 145 4.40 -7.05 17.29
N GLN A 146 5.50 -6.65 17.92
CA GLN A 146 6.67 -6.05 17.27
C GLN A 146 7.94 -6.66 17.83
N THR A 147 8.92 -6.91 16.97
CA THR A 147 10.26 -7.31 17.39
C THR A 147 11.23 -6.19 17.06
N PHE A 148 12.07 -5.84 18.02
CA PHE A 148 13.11 -4.83 17.85
C PHE A 148 14.40 -5.23 18.60
N MET A 149 15.50 -4.70 18.15
CA MET A 149 16.79 -4.91 18.82
C MET A 149 17.02 -3.81 19.84
N LEU A 150 17.48 -4.22 21.04
CA LEU A 150 17.76 -3.31 22.14
C LEU A 150 19.14 -3.55 22.70
N LEU A 151 19.94 -2.50 22.75
CA LEU A 151 21.26 -2.52 23.37
C LEU A 151 21.12 -2.20 24.87
N ARG A 152 21.39 -3.21 25.72
CA ARG A 152 21.24 -3.12 27.18
C ARG A 152 22.36 -3.84 27.93
N PRO A 153 23.45 -3.17 28.22
CA PRO A 153 24.58 -3.78 28.96
C PRO A 153 24.19 -4.29 30.36
N THR A 154 23.18 -3.70 30.97
CA THR A 154 22.69 -4.09 32.32
C THR A 154 21.94 -5.41 32.35
N TRP A 155 21.53 -5.93 31.17
CA TRP A 155 20.80 -7.20 31.06
C TRP A 155 21.73 -8.40 30.77
N SER A 156 22.99 -8.11 30.40
CA SER A 156 23.95 -9.15 30.06
C SER A 156 24.51 -9.79 31.32
N ASP A 157 24.61 -11.12 31.30
CA ASP A 157 25.45 -11.85 32.26
C ASP A 157 26.93 -11.46 32.04
N PRO A 158 27.68 -11.11 33.08
CA PRO A 158 29.07 -10.67 32.93
C PRO A 158 30.00 -11.72 32.30
N VAL A 159 29.73 -13.01 32.53
CA VAL A 159 30.56 -14.11 31.99
C VAL A 159 30.24 -14.30 30.50
N GLU A 160 28.98 -14.43 30.15
CA GLU A 160 28.51 -14.54 28.76
C GLU A 160 28.98 -13.33 27.92
N ARG A 161 28.81 -12.12 28.47
CA ARG A 161 29.27 -10.89 27.84
C ARG A 161 30.76 -10.92 27.49
N SER A 162 31.59 -11.35 28.45
CA SER A 162 33.04 -11.42 28.25
C SER A 162 33.42 -12.42 27.14
N GLN A 163 32.74 -13.56 27.10
CA GLN A 163 32.92 -14.57 26.05
C GLN A 163 32.54 -14.04 24.65
N LEU A 164 31.38 -13.38 24.53
CA LEU A 164 30.94 -12.80 23.27
C LEU A 164 31.88 -11.69 22.77
N LEU A 165 32.41 -10.86 23.68
CA LEU A 165 33.38 -9.83 23.32
C LEU A 165 34.68 -10.40 22.84
N GLU A 166 35.20 -11.47 23.47
CA GLU A 166 36.44 -12.12 23.02
C GLU A 166 36.24 -12.82 21.67
N GLN A 167 35.13 -13.51 21.46
CA GLN A 167 34.76 -14.07 20.14
C GLN A 167 34.69 -13.00 19.05
N ALA A 168 34.06 -11.87 19.33
CA ALA A 168 33.97 -10.77 18.39
C ALA A 168 35.34 -10.20 18.04
N LYS A 169 36.24 -10.08 19.04
CA LYS A 169 37.63 -9.64 18.85
C LYS A 169 38.42 -10.60 17.97
N GLU A 170 38.30 -11.91 18.21
CA GLU A 170 38.97 -12.93 17.38
C GLU A 170 38.53 -12.85 15.92
N VAL A 171 37.20 -12.71 15.68
CA VAL A 171 36.64 -12.54 14.33
C VAL A 171 37.24 -11.31 13.63
N ILE A 172 37.30 -10.18 14.34
CA ILE A 172 37.86 -8.93 13.80
C ILE A 172 39.34 -9.10 13.46
N LEU A 173 40.15 -9.68 14.36
CA LEU A 173 41.56 -9.92 14.11
C LEU A 173 41.78 -10.84 12.91
N LYS A 174 40.96 -11.87 12.77
CA LYS A 174 40.99 -12.78 11.62
C LYS A 174 40.67 -12.08 10.30
N LEU A 175 39.67 -11.20 10.31
CA LEU A 175 39.30 -10.42 9.13
C LEU A 175 40.33 -9.39 8.73
N GLN A 176 41.10 -8.89 9.69
CA GLN A 176 42.22 -7.96 9.46
C GLN A 176 43.55 -8.65 9.07
N GLY A 177 43.58 -9.99 9.02
CA GLY A 177 44.78 -10.75 8.73
C GLY A 177 45.86 -10.64 9.82
N LEU A 178 45.48 -10.26 11.05
CA LEU A 178 46.34 -10.06 12.22
C LEU A 178 46.37 -11.28 13.15
N THR A 179 45.82 -12.42 12.73
CA THR A 179 45.95 -13.68 13.49
C THR A 179 47.30 -14.29 13.25
N PRO A 180 48.01 -14.71 14.29
CA PRO A 180 49.29 -15.43 14.18
C PRO A 180 49.13 -16.78 13.50
#